data_9f50832ff56fdcbe4122ca5fbf1a934b
#
_entry.id   9f50832ff56fdcbe4122ca5fbf1a934b
#
_cell.length_a   1.000
_cell.length_b   1.000
_cell.length_c   1.000
_cell.angle_alpha   90.00
_cell.angle_beta   90.00
_cell.angle_gamma   90.00
#
_symmetry.space_group_name_H-M   'P 1'
#
loop_
_entity.id
_entity.type
_entity.pdbx_description
1 polymer ?
#
loop_
_entity_poly.entity_id
_entity_poly.type
_entity_poly.pdbx_seq_one_letter_code
_entity_poly.pdbx_strand_id
1 'polypeptide(L)'
;GVVIGKNVEIENNVVIGENSVIGDGVIISEGTEVGSNCTIQYSVIGKNCIIYPGARIGMTGFGFNYDKNGVYKFPHRGRVIIKNNVEIGANSTIDRGSLGDTIINDFVMVDNLVHIAHNVKIGKGSIICGQSGIAGSTNIGENVVIAAQVGISGHLNIKSNTILSARSGVTKDIKNAELMGGFPAIPIKEFRKQQ
;
A
#
# COMPACT_ATOMS: atom_id res chain seq x y z
N GLY A 1 -20.97 -12.03 -10.80
CA GLY A 1 -20.38 -13.23 -10.25
C GLY A 1 -18.99 -13.03 -9.71
N VAL A 2 -18.66 -13.76 -8.65
CA VAL A 2 -17.28 -13.82 -8.11
C VAL A 2 -16.51 -14.88 -8.88
N VAL A 3 -15.24 -14.61 -9.22
CA VAL A 3 -14.32 -15.56 -9.84
C VAL A 3 -13.25 -15.96 -8.81
N ILE A 4 -13.12 -17.26 -8.55
CA ILE A 4 -12.15 -17.84 -7.62
C ILE A 4 -11.15 -18.67 -8.41
N GLY A 5 -9.88 -18.39 -8.28
CA GLY A 5 -8.77 -19.10 -8.90
C GLY A 5 -8.49 -20.47 -8.26
N LYS A 6 -7.46 -21.13 -8.76
CA LYS A 6 -7.03 -22.44 -8.22
C LYS A 6 -6.29 -22.27 -6.90
N ASN A 7 -6.41 -23.26 -6.01
CA ASN A 7 -5.70 -23.30 -4.73
C ASN A 7 -5.90 -22.05 -3.88
N VAL A 8 -7.05 -21.39 -3.98
CA VAL A 8 -7.43 -20.28 -3.11
C VAL A 8 -7.89 -20.85 -1.77
N GLU A 9 -7.40 -20.28 -0.69
CA GLU A 9 -7.81 -20.63 0.67
C GLU A 9 -8.68 -19.50 1.24
N ILE A 10 -9.91 -19.82 1.64
CA ILE A 10 -10.86 -18.88 2.24
C ILE A 10 -11.28 -19.43 3.58
N GLU A 11 -10.95 -18.70 4.65
CA GLU A 11 -11.32 -19.12 6.02
C GLU A 11 -12.78 -18.76 6.36
N ASN A 12 -13.18 -19.05 7.61
CA ASN A 12 -14.55 -18.83 8.07
C ASN A 12 -14.95 -17.35 8.05
N ASN A 13 -16.24 -17.09 7.84
CA ASN A 13 -16.84 -15.76 7.89
C ASN A 13 -16.26 -14.73 6.91
N VAL A 14 -15.59 -15.18 5.86
CA VAL A 14 -15.13 -14.28 4.78
C VAL A 14 -16.30 -13.94 3.87
N VAL A 15 -16.44 -12.66 3.54
CA VAL A 15 -17.42 -12.15 2.58
C VAL A 15 -16.73 -11.64 1.34
N ILE A 16 -17.20 -11.99 0.14
CA ILE A 16 -16.64 -11.51 -1.14
C ILE A 16 -17.76 -10.93 -1.98
N GLY A 17 -17.67 -9.65 -2.26
CA GLY A 17 -18.62 -8.89 -3.07
C GLY A 17 -18.59 -9.25 -4.55
N GLU A 18 -19.64 -8.87 -5.23
CA GLU A 18 -19.93 -9.23 -6.62
C GLU A 18 -18.83 -8.76 -7.57
N ASN A 19 -18.63 -9.54 -8.64
CA ASN A 19 -17.67 -9.28 -9.72
C ASN A 19 -16.21 -9.15 -9.24
N SER A 20 -15.90 -9.63 -8.05
CA SER A 20 -14.53 -9.68 -7.56
C SER A 20 -13.80 -10.91 -8.11
N VAL A 21 -12.49 -10.75 -8.36
CA VAL A 21 -11.61 -11.78 -8.88
C VAL A 21 -10.53 -12.08 -7.84
N ILE A 22 -10.51 -13.32 -7.34
CA ILE A 22 -9.50 -13.84 -6.43
C ILE A 22 -8.60 -14.76 -7.24
N GLY A 23 -7.35 -14.37 -7.44
CA GLY A 23 -6.38 -15.10 -8.24
C GLY A 23 -5.84 -16.37 -7.57
N ASP A 24 -5.14 -17.18 -8.33
CA ASP A 24 -4.60 -18.47 -7.89
C ASP A 24 -3.71 -18.32 -6.63
N GLY A 25 -3.88 -19.21 -5.67
CA GLY A 25 -3.08 -19.32 -4.46
C GLY A 25 -3.21 -18.16 -3.48
N VAL A 26 -4.24 -17.32 -3.61
CA VAL A 26 -4.55 -16.27 -2.64
C VAL A 26 -5.10 -16.90 -1.36
N ILE A 27 -4.70 -16.38 -0.21
CA ILE A 27 -5.21 -16.77 1.10
C ILE A 27 -5.97 -15.59 1.69
N ILE A 28 -7.20 -15.81 2.15
CA ILE A 28 -8.03 -14.80 2.83
C ILE A 28 -8.47 -15.36 4.18
N SER A 29 -7.97 -14.75 5.25
CA SER A 29 -8.21 -15.22 6.60
C SER A 29 -9.54 -14.75 7.17
N GLU A 30 -9.93 -15.40 8.27
CA GLU A 30 -11.21 -15.31 8.96
C GLU A 30 -11.72 -13.87 9.16
N GLY A 31 -13.02 -13.68 8.93
CA GLY A 31 -13.73 -12.42 9.19
C GLY A 31 -13.40 -11.28 8.24
N THR A 32 -12.62 -11.52 7.19
CA THR A 32 -12.27 -10.48 6.21
C THR A 32 -13.39 -10.25 5.21
N GLU A 33 -13.66 -8.98 4.92
CA GLU A 33 -14.67 -8.55 3.96
C GLU A 33 -13.98 -7.95 2.72
N VAL A 34 -14.31 -8.48 1.55
CA VAL A 34 -13.88 -7.99 0.24
C VAL A 34 -15.09 -7.41 -0.47
N GLY A 35 -15.02 -6.12 -0.79
CA GLY A 35 -16.06 -5.40 -1.53
C GLY A 35 -16.19 -5.87 -2.98
N SER A 36 -17.18 -5.34 -3.67
CA SER A 36 -17.44 -5.67 -5.08
C SER A 36 -16.36 -5.11 -6.04
N ASN A 37 -16.23 -5.74 -7.18
CA ASN A 37 -15.28 -5.34 -8.26
C ASN A 37 -13.81 -5.29 -7.82
N CYS A 38 -13.40 -6.00 -6.79
CA CYS A 38 -12.00 -6.10 -6.36
C CYS A 38 -11.22 -7.11 -7.21
N THR A 39 -9.90 -6.90 -7.32
CA THR A 39 -9.00 -7.91 -7.87
C THR A 39 -7.87 -8.16 -6.88
N ILE A 40 -7.74 -9.40 -6.41
CA ILE A 40 -6.72 -9.79 -5.44
C ILE A 40 -5.91 -10.93 -6.06
N GLN A 41 -4.61 -10.72 -6.23
CA GLN A 41 -3.70 -11.71 -6.81
C GLN A 41 -2.40 -11.79 -5.99
N TYR A 42 -1.75 -12.95 -5.98
CA TYR A 42 -0.44 -13.12 -5.34
C TYR A 42 -0.38 -12.55 -3.92
N SER A 43 -1.41 -12.78 -3.11
CA SER A 43 -1.56 -12.10 -1.83
C SER A 43 -1.95 -13.05 -0.71
N VAL A 44 -1.59 -12.66 0.50
CA VAL A 44 -2.07 -13.24 1.75
C VAL A 44 -2.74 -12.13 2.54
N ILE A 45 -4.02 -12.29 2.84
CA ILE A 45 -4.82 -11.31 3.58
C ILE A 45 -5.11 -11.89 4.97
N GLY A 46 -4.77 -11.13 6.00
CA GLY A 46 -4.97 -11.49 7.39
C GLY A 46 -6.44 -11.42 7.82
N LYS A 47 -6.65 -11.52 9.14
CA LYS A 47 -7.98 -11.57 9.75
C LYS A 47 -8.61 -10.19 9.89
N ASN A 48 -9.95 -10.16 9.84
CA ASN A 48 -10.77 -8.96 10.11
C ASN A 48 -10.36 -7.74 9.28
N CYS A 49 -9.93 -7.95 8.04
CA CYS A 49 -9.62 -6.88 7.12
C CYS A 49 -10.87 -6.42 6.37
N ILE A 50 -10.89 -5.15 5.96
CA ILE A 50 -11.95 -4.60 5.12
C ILE A 50 -11.29 -4.06 3.84
N ILE A 51 -11.69 -4.64 2.70
CA ILE A 51 -11.19 -4.21 1.38
C ILE A 51 -12.36 -3.62 0.62
N TYR A 52 -12.36 -2.31 0.44
CA TYR A 52 -13.46 -1.59 -0.18
C TYR A 52 -13.54 -1.79 -1.70
N PRO A 53 -14.71 -1.51 -2.31
CA PRO A 53 -14.96 -1.80 -3.72
C PRO A 53 -13.91 -1.20 -4.66
N GLY A 54 -13.58 -1.96 -5.69
CA GLY A 54 -12.66 -1.53 -6.73
C GLY A 54 -11.16 -1.61 -6.38
N ALA A 55 -10.78 -2.02 -5.19
CA ALA A 55 -9.36 -2.17 -4.83
C ALA A 55 -8.63 -3.20 -5.72
N ARG A 56 -7.37 -2.94 -6.05
CA ARG A 56 -6.50 -3.81 -6.85
C ARG A 56 -5.26 -4.19 -6.03
N ILE A 57 -5.15 -5.44 -5.64
CA ILE A 57 -4.09 -5.94 -4.75
C ILE A 57 -3.30 -7.02 -5.47
N GLY A 58 -1.96 -6.89 -5.44
CA GLY A 58 -1.05 -7.87 -6.02
C GLY A 58 -0.76 -7.66 -7.52
N MET A 59 -1.04 -6.46 -8.03
CA MET A 59 -0.69 -6.12 -9.41
C MET A 59 0.83 -6.06 -9.58
N THR A 60 1.30 -6.29 -10.80
CA THR A 60 2.73 -6.21 -11.11
C THR A 60 3.21 -4.77 -10.98
N GLY A 61 4.27 -4.55 -10.19
CA GLY A 61 4.83 -3.24 -9.98
C GLY A 61 5.39 -2.58 -11.24
N PHE A 62 5.62 -1.28 -11.15
CA PHE A 62 6.14 -0.43 -12.22
C PHE A 62 7.67 -0.37 -12.14
N GLY A 63 8.34 -1.37 -12.70
CA GLY A 63 9.80 -1.48 -12.73
C GLY A 63 10.30 -1.85 -14.12
N PHE A 64 11.31 -1.12 -14.61
CA PHE A 64 11.87 -1.29 -15.94
C PHE A 64 13.38 -1.17 -15.92
N ASN A 65 14.03 -1.94 -16.80
CA ASN A 65 15.44 -1.81 -17.14
C ASN A 65 15.59 -1.33 -18.58
N TYR A 66 16.73 -0.72 -18.88
CA TYR A 66 17.08 -0.22 -20.21
C TYR A 66 18.30 -0.96 -20.73
N ASP A 67 18.28 -1.32 -21.99
CA ASP A 67 19.46 -1.73 -22.73
C ASP A 67 19.46 -1.09 -24.13
N LYS A 68 20.45 -1.47 -24.96
CA LYS A 68 20.59 -0.98 -26.34
C LYS A 68 19.41 -1.31 -27.27
N ASN A 69 18.57 -2.27 -26.90
CA ASN A 69 17.42 -2.71 -27.69
C ASN A 69 16.08 -2.15 -27.17
N GLY A 70 16.07 -1.44 -26.04
CA GLY A 70 14.86 -0.79 -25.52
C GLY A 70 14.63 -0.93 -24.03
N VAL A 71 13.36 -0.85 -23.65
CA VAL A 71 12.88 -0.89 -22.26
C VAL A 71 12.28 -2.25 -21.97
N TYR A 72 12.72 -2.90 -20.89
CA TYR A 72 12.23 -4.20 -20.46
C TYR A 72 11.57 -4.10 -19.10
N LYS A 73 10.39 -4.69 -18.97
CA LYS A 73 9.69 -4.79 -17.69
C LYS A 73 10.43 -5.74 -16.77
N PHE A 74 10.73 -5.29 -15.55
CA PHE A 74 11.31 -6.11 -14.50
C PHE A 74 10.25 -7.07 -13.94
N PRO A 75 10.53 -8.40 -13.84
CA PRO A 75 9.56 -9.34 -13.32
C PRO A 75 9.38 -9.17 -11.80
N HIS A 76 8.12 -9.07 -11.36
CA HIS A 76 7.76 -9.05 -9.94
C HIS A 76 7.24 -10.44 -9.55
N ARG A 77 7.91 -11.10 -8.59
CA ARG A 77 7.60 -12.47 -8.14
C ARG A 77 7.26 -12.58 -6.66
N GLY A 78 7.46 -11.52 -5.88
CA GLY A 78 7.01 -11.42 -4.50
C GLY A 78 5.48 -11.36 -4.40
N ARG A 79 4.98 -11.17 -3.20
CA ARG A 79 3.55 -11.13 -2.88
C ARG A 79 3.17 -9.78 -2.27
N VAL A 80 1.89 -9.63 -1.98
CA VAL A 80 1.38 -8.66 -0.99
C VAL A 80 0.99 -9.43 0.25
N ILE A 81 1.49 -9.00 1.40
CA ILE A 81 1.13 -9.53 2.72
C ILE A 81 0.40 -8.42 3.48
N ILE A 82 -0.89 -8.59 3.66
CA ILE A 82 -1.72 -7.74 4.50
C ILE A 82 -1.94 -8.47 5.81
N LYS A 83 -1.58 -7.83 6.93
CA LYS A 83 -1.76 -8.39 8.27
C LYS A 83 -3.20 -8.18 8.76
N ASN A 84 -3.43 -8.23 10.06
CA ASN A 84 -4.78 -8.23 10.62
C ASN A 84 -5.35 -6.82 10.85
N ASN A 85 -6.69 -6.70 10.83
CA ASN A 85 -7.41 -5.46 11.13
C ASN A 85 -6.98 -4.28 10.25
N VAL A 86 -6.75 -4.53 8.97
CA VAL A 86 -6.33 -3.54 7.97
C VAL A 86 -7.53 -3.12 7.14
N GLU A 87 -7.66 -1.83 6.84
CA GLU A 87 -8.63 -1.33 5.88
C GLU A 87 -7.94 -0.82 4.61
N ILE A 88 -8.47 -1.21 3.45
CA ILE A 88 -7.98 -0.75 2.14
C ILE A 88 -9.12 -0.07 1.39
N GLY A 89 -9.01 1.22 1.22
CA GLY A 89 -10.03 2.09 0.61
C GLY A 89 -10.31 1.79 -0.86
N ALA A 90 -11.44 2.33 -1.31
CA ALA A 90 -11.95 2.08 -2.65
C ALA A 90 -10.98 2.54 -3.75
N ASN A 91 -10.84 1.72 -4.78
CA ASN A 91 -9.94 1.95 -5.92
C ASN A 91 -8.46 2.18 -5.54
N SER A 92 -8.05 1.81 -4.35
CA SER A 92 -6.64 1.81 -3.96
C SER A 92 -5.91 0.65 -4.61
N THR A 93 -4.62 0.86 -4.92
CA THR A 93 -3.79 -0.10 -5.64
C THR A 93 -2.56 -0.46 -4.82
N ILE A 94 -2.28 -1.76 -4.66
CA ILE A 94 -1.11 -2.27 -3.94
C ILE A 94 -0.38 -3.25 -4.84
N ASP A 95 0.84 -2.88 -5.24
CA ASP A 95 1.66 -3.73 -6.09
C ASP A 95 2.36 -4.84 -5.29
N ARG A 96 2.52 -5.99 -5.92
CA ARG A 96 3.33 -7.09 -5.39
C ARG A 96 4.82 -6.73 -5.39
N GLY A 97 5.55 -7.29 -4.47
CA GLY A 97 7.00 -7.12 -4.43
C GLY A 97 7.73 -7.73 -5.62
N SER A 98 8.95 -7.27 -5.87
CA SER A 98 9.81 -7.82 -6.91
C SER A 98 10.39 -9.18 -6.51
N LEU A 99 11.42 -9.24 -5.68
CA LEU A 99 11.97 -10.47 -5.10
C LEU A 99 11.44 -10.74 -3.68
N GLY A 100 11.26 -9.69 -2.88
CA GLY A 100 10.61 -9.75 -1.56
C GLY A 100 9.15 -9.28 -1.63
N ASP A 101 8.46 -9.29 -0.52
CA ASP A 101 7.04 -8.96 -0.44
C ASP A 101 6.80 -7.46 -0.17
N THR A 102 5.66 -6.93 -0.62
CA THR A 102 5.05 -5.69 -0.12
C THR A 102 4.27 -6.03 1.14
N ILE A 103 4.46 -5.29 2.24
CA ILE A 103 3.92 -5.65 3.55
C ILE A 103 3.13 -4.50 4.15
N ILE A 104 1.89 -4.79 4.51
CA ILE A 104 0.99 -3.89 5.26
C ILE A 104 0.76 -4.52 6.63
N ASN A 105 1.28 -3.90 7.68
CA ASN A 105 1.17 -4.45 9.04
C ASN A 105 -0.20 -4.20 9.68
N ASP A 106 -0.40 -4.77 10.89
CA ASP A 106 -1.67 -4.72 11.60
C ASP A 106 -2.15 -3.28 11.83
N PHE A 107 -3.49 -3.10 11.79
CA PHE A 107 -4.17 -1.84 12.08
C PHE A 107 -3.79 -0.68 11.16
N VAL A 108 -3.27 -0.95 9.97
CA VAL A 108 -3.03 0.08 8.96
C VAL A 108 -4.34 0.44 8.28
N MET A 109 -4.59 1.76 8.15
CA MET A 109 -5.77 2.30 7.48
C MET A 109 -5.34 3.01 6.20
N VAL A 110 -5.81 2.54 5.07
CA VAL A 110 -5.55 3.11 3.74
C VAL A 110 -6.84 3.63 3.17
N ASP A 111 -6.90 4.91 2.90
CA ASP A 111 -8.06 5.59 2.31
C ASP A 111 -8.15 5.32 0.79
N ASN A 112 -9.12 5.94 0.15
CA ASN A 112 -9.44 5.76 -1.26
C ASN A 112 -8.36 6.33 -2.20
N LEU A 113 -8.20 5.72 -3.37
CA LEU A 113 -7.32 6.19 -4.44
C LEU A 113 -5.84 6.31 -4.02
N VAL A 114 -5.40 5.51 -3.07
CA VAL A 114 -4.00 5.43 -2.64
C VAL A 114 -3.23 4.45 -3.53
N HIS A 115 -1.99 4.80 -3.88
CA HIS A 115 -1.08 3.88 -4.56
C HIS A 115 0.08 3.48 -3.65
N ILE A 116 0.22 2.18 -3.39
CA ILE A 116 1.34 1.58 -2.67
C ILE A 116 2.13 0.71 -3.65
N ALA A 117 3.33 1.17 -4.01
CA ALA A 117 4.17 0.50 -4.99
C ALA A 117 4.87 -0.75 -4.39
N HIS A 118 5.57 -1.46 -5.27
CA HIS A 118 6.24 -2.72 -4.95
C HIS A 118 7.26 -2.61 -3.80
N ASN A 119 7.36 -3.64 -2.99
CA ASN A 119 8.32 -3.75 -1.87
C ASN A 119 8.17 -2.69 -0.77
N VAL A 120 7.11 -1.91 -0.77
CA VAL A 120 6.81 -0.98 0.33
C VAL A 120 6.47 -1.78 1.59
N LYS A 121 6.93 -1.29 2.74
CA LYS A 121 6.57 -1.83 4.05
C LYS A 121 5.93 -0.72 4.87
N ILE A 122 4.72 -0.97 5.36
CA ILE A 122 3.99 -0.02 6.20
C ILE A 122 3.89 -0.57 7.61
N GLY A 123 4.40 0.18 8.57
CA GLY A 123 4.40 -0.15 9.99
C GLY A 123 3.00 -0.09 10.60
N LYS A 124 2.82 -0.84 11.68
CA LYS A 124 1.58 -0.99 12.43
C LYS A 124 0.94 0.36 12.78
N GLY A 125 -0.39 0.43 12.66
CA GLY A 125 -1.18 1.60 13.07
C GLY A 125 -1.00 2.85 12.23
N SER A 126 -0.33 2.76 11.07
CA SER A 126 -0.16 3.91 10.17
C SER A 126 -1.44 4.20 9.40
N ILE A 127 -1.67 5.48 9.09
CA ILE A 127 -2.85 5.99 8.38
C ILE A 127 -2.41 6.70 7.12
N ILE A 128 -2.94 6.29 5.97
CA ILE A 128 -2.63 6.86 4.66
C ILE A 128 -3.91 7.44 4.06
N CYS A 129 -4.00 8.76 4.00
CA CYS A 129 -5.17 9.45 3.46
C CYS A 129 -5.18 9.47 1.92
N GLY A 130 -6.34 9.79 1.38
CA GLY A 130 -6.67 9.65 -0.03
C GLY A 130 -5.74 10.33 -1.02
N GLN A 131 -5.62 9.74 -2.19
CA GLN A 131 -4.80 10.20 -3.31
C GLN A 131 -3.29 10.30 -3.01
N SER A 132 -2.81 9.67 -1.93
CA SER A 132 -1.38 9.60 -1.64
C SER A 132 -0.70 8.49 -2.42
N GLY A 133 0.58 8.69 -2.73
CA GLY A 133 1.41 7.73 -3.46
C GLY A 133 2.72 7.42 -2.72
N ILE A 134 3.02 6.15 -2.52
CA ILE A 134 4.26 5.69 -1.89
C ILE A 134 5.05 4.88 -2.91
N ALA A 135 6.18 5.41 -3.35
CA ALA A 135 7.02 4.76 -4.36
C ALA A 135 7.78 3.55 -3.80
N GLY A 136 8.24 2.69 -4.70
CA GLY A 136 8.78 1.37 -4.40
C GLY A 136 9.92 1.32 -3.37
N SER A 137 9.96 0.24 -2.62
CA SER A 137 11.00 -0.07 -1.62
C SER A 137 11.10 0.93 -0.47
N THR A 138 10.07 1.73 -0.23
CA THR A 138 10.01 2.67 0.90
C THR A 138 9.51 1.97 2.16
N ASN A 139 10.13 2.26 3.29
CA ASN A 139 9.74 1.77 4.60
C ASN A 139 9.07 2.89 5.39
N ILE A 140 7.80 2.70 5.72
CA ILE A 140 7.02 3.57 6.61
C ILE A 140 7.04 2.96 8.01
N GLY A 141 7.44 3.74 9.00
CA GLY A 141 7.45 3.31 10.39
C GLY A 141 6.06 3.08 10.97
N GLU A 142 5.98 2.80 12.25
CA GLU A 142 4.71 2.61 12.96
C GLU A 142 4.05 3.96 13.29
N ASN A 143 2.71 3.96 13.33
CA ASN A 143 1.89 5.13 13.70
C ASN A 143 2.23 6.39 12.87
N VAL A 144 2.61 6.22 11.62
CA VAL A 144 2.83 7.34 10.70
C VAL A 144 1.50 7.81 10.14
N VAL A 145 1.27 9.12 10.11
CA VAL A 145 0.10 9.73 9.49
C VAL A 145 0.51 10.43 8.20
N ILE A 146 -0.01 9.95 7.09
CA ILE A 146 0.21 10.52 5.75
C ILE A 146 -1.10 11.19 5.33
N ALA A 147 -1.14 12.52 5.36
CA ALA A 147 -2.33 13.26 4.94
C ALA A 147 -2.56 13.18 3.42
N ALA A 148 -3.67 13.73 2.95
CA ALA A 148 -4.09 13.55 1.56
C ALA A 148 -3.10 14.13 0.53
N GLN A 149 -2.99 13.48 -0.63
CA GLN A 149 -2.18 13.90 -1.77
C GLN A 149 -0.68 14.02 -1.49
N VAL A 150 -0.17 13.27 -0.52
CA VAL A 150 1.27 13.18 -0.25
C VAL A 150 1.95 12.26 -1.25
N GLY A 151 3.10 12.70 -1.77
CA GLY A 151 3.98 11.89 -2.60
C GLY A 151 5.27 11.53 -1.86
N ILE A 152 5.62 10.24 -1.82
CA ILE A 152 6.86 9.77 -1.18
C ILE A 152 7.73 9.08 -2.23
N SER A 153 8.95 9.57 -2.41
CA SER A 153 9.95 8.96 -3.32
C SER A 153 10.36 7.55 -2.87
N GLY A 154 10.89 6.79 -3.81
CA GLY A 154 11.31 5.40 -3.54
C GLY A 154 12.54 5.27 -2.66
N HIS A 155 12.69 4.09 -2.05
CA HIS A 155 13.84 3.69 -1.23
C HIS A 155 14.08 4.55 0.01
N LEU A 156 13.05 5.17 0.55
CA LEU A 156 13.14 6.02 1.74
C LEU A 156 12.74 5.28 3.02
N ASN A 157 13.22 5.79 4.15
CA ASN A 157 12.84 5.37 5.47
C ASN A 157 12.16 6.53 6.21
N ILE A 158 10.91 6.32 6.61
CA ILE A 158 10.11 7.29 7.35
C ILE A 158 10.00 6.82 8.80
N LYS A 159 10.52 7.62 9.72
CA LYS A 159 10.51 7.31 11.15
C LYS A 159 9.10 7.15 11.69
N SER A 160 8.91 6.21 12.63
CA SER A 160 7.65 6.03 13.37
C SER A 160 7.18 7.33 14.02
N ASN A 161 5.84 7.50 14.13
CA ASN A 161 5.17 8.69 14.69
C ASN A 161 5.41 9.99 13.89
N THR A 162 5.84 9.91 12.64
CA THR A 162 5.91 11.07 11.73
C THR A 162 4.52 11.43 11.24
N ILE A 163 4.26 12.73 11.08
CA ILE A 163 3.04 13.26 10.46
C ILE A 163 3.43 14.05 9.21
N LEU A 164 2.87 13.67 8.06
CA LEU A 164 3.06 14.36 6.79
C LEU A 164 1.81 15.19 6.49
N SER A 165 1.98 16.52 6.39
CA SER A 165 0.90 17.44 6.01
C SER A 165 0.43 17.16 4.58
N ALA A 166 -0.81 17.51 4.27
CA ALA A 166 -1.37 17.34 2.93
C ALA A 166 -0.52 18.01 1.85
N ARG A 167 -0.45 17.37 0.67
CA ARG A 167 0.32 17.82 -0.50
C ARG A 167 1.82 17.94 -0.26
N SER A 168 2.37 17.25 0.73
CA SER A 168 3.81 17.21 0.95
C SER A 168 4.51 16.28 -0.03
N GLY A 169 5.71 16.65 -0.46
CA GLY A 169 6.59 15.81 -1.28
C GLY A 169 7.82 15.36 -0.48
N VAL A 170 7.89 14.08 -0.15
CA VAL A 170 9.02 13.51 0.61
C VAL A 170 10.08 12.99 -0.34
N THR A 171 11.26 13.59 -0.33
CA THR A 171 12.37 13.27 -1.24
C THR A 171 13.61 12.74 -0.52
N LYS A 172 13.57 12.66 0.82
CA LYS A 172 14.70 12.18 1.67
C LYS A 172 14.15 11.43 2.87
N ASP A 173 15.01 10.60 3.48
CA ASP A 173 14.71 9.94 4.75
C ASP A 173 14.27 10.93 5.83
N ILE A 174 13.26 10.54 6.60
CA ILE A 174 12.83 11.25 7.80
C ILE A 174 13.33 10.49 9.01
N LYS A 175 14.33 11.02 9.70
CA LYS A 175 15.03 10.36 10.80
C LYS A 175 14.45 10.64 12.18
N ASN A 176 13.71 11.74 12.30
CA ASN A 176 13.09 12.19 13.55
C ASN A 176 11.57 12.19 13.40
N ALA A 177 10.88 11.79 14.45
CA ALA A 177 9.41 11.86 14.49
C ALA A 177 8.97 13.31 14.66
N GLU A 178 8.41 13.90 13.63
CA GLU A 178 7.94 15.29 13.63
C GLU A 178 6.85 15.54 12.59
N LEU A 179 6.22 16.70 12.68
CA LEU A 179 5.29 17.18 11.67
C LEU A 179 6.07 17.82 10.51
N MET A 180 5.95 17.21 9.34
CA MET A 180 6.61 17.63 8.10
C MET A 180 5.60 18.28 7.16
N GLY A 181 6.06 19.20 6.32
CA GLY A 181 5.21 19.84 5.30
C GLY A 181 6.01 20.43 4.15
N GLY A 182 5.34 20.71 3.04
CA GLY A 182 5.94 21.35 1.87
C GLY A 182 6.49 20.39 0.82
N PHE A 183 7.07 20.96 -0.22
CA PHE A 183 7.76 20.23 -1.28
C PHE A 183 9.09 20.93 -1.62
N PRO A 184 10.24 20.35 -1.24
CA PRO A 184 10.37 19.12 -0.45
C PRO A 184 9.81 19.27 0.96
N ALA A 185 9.37 18.14 1.55
CA ALA A 185 8.84 18.12 2.91
C ALA A 185 9.96 18.43 3.92
N ILE A 186 9.73 19.46 4.71
CA ILE A 186 10.59 19.93 5.80
C ILE A 186 9.76 20.06 7.08
N PRO A 187 10.37 20.25 8.28
CA PRO A 187 9.62 20.50 9.49
C PRO A 187 8.61 21.65 9.31
N ILE A 188 7.38 21.45 9.76
CA ILE A 188 6.27 22.39 9.47
C ILE A 188 6.55 23.82 9.99
N LYS A 189 7.30 23.96 11.08
CA LYS A 189 7.70 25.26 11.61
C LYS A 189 8.59 26.03 10.64
N GLU A 190 9.49 25.34 9.94
CA GLU A 190 10.36 25.93 8.93
C GLU A 190 9.57 26.26 7.65
N PHE A 191 8.71 25.35 7.20
CA PHE A 191 7.87 25.57 6.02
C PHE A 191 6.98 26.82 6.18
N ARG A 192 6.33 27.01 7.35
CA ARG A 192 5.48 28.19 7.62
C ARG A 192 6.24 29.52 7.66
N LYS A 193 7.55 29.51 7.90
CA LYS A 193 8.37 30.74 7.84
C LYS A 193 8.74 31.15 6.42
N GLN A 194 8.60 30.23 5.44
CA GLN A 194 8.92 30.49 4.04
C GLN A 194 7.72 31.00 3.22
N GLN A 195 6.53 30.97 3.81
CA GLN A 195 5.29 31.54 3.26
C GLN A 195 4.99 32.93 3.85
#